data_20b68cd224e91d9a79c2f08e6ab91ce6
#
_entry.id   20b68cd224e91d9a79c2f08e6ab91ce6
#
_cell.length_a   1.000
_cell.length_b   1.000
_cell.length_c   1.000
_cell.angle_alpha   90.00
_cell.angle_beta   90.00
_cell.angle_gamma   90.00
#
_symmetry.space_group_name_H-M   'P 1'
#
loop_
_entity.id
_entity.type
_entity.pdbx_description
1 polymer ?
#
loop_
_entity_poly.entity_id
_entity_poly.type
_entity_poly.pdbx_seq_one_letter_code
_entity_poly.pdbx_strand_id
1 'polypeptide(L)'
;LALRRDAIDTWDVTRLRTLLANAGEEDAGDAFAAMREAIALYAGPFAPEIEDAWVASLRREIAERFATVAHAVGPRLVRRNRLDDALALADRVLRDDPADERAAALRMRAQLARGDRSAALRSWADAQGALGELGLEPGPELAELARRLRTGT
;
A
#
# COMPACT_ATOMS: atom_id res chain seq x y z
N LEU A 1 -37.24 -7.56 -0.63
CA LEU A 1 -36.35 -6.41 -0.64
C LEU A 1 -35.07 -6.85 -1.36
N ALA A 2 -35.11 -6.83 -2.71
CA ALA A 2 -33.93 -7.07 -3.52
C ALA A 2 -33.04 -5.84 -3.38
N LEU A 3 -32.16 -5.84 -2.39
CA LEU A 3 -31.10 -4.85 -2.24
C LEU A 3 -30.12 -5.03 -3.42
N ARG A 4 -30.30 -4.19 -4.41
CA ARG A 4 -29.33 -3.56 -5.27
C ARG A 4 -27.92 -4.19 -5.24
N ARG A 5 -27.77 -5.35 -5.87
CA ARG A 5 -26.48 -5.83 -6.36
C ARG A 5 -25.81 -4.81 -7.29
N ASP A 6 -26.59 -3.86 -7.79
CA ASP A 6 -26.16 -2.82 -8.74
C ASP A 6 -25.67 -1.54 -8.05
N ALA A 7 -25.72 -1.45 -6.72
CA ALA A 7 -25.32 -0.27 -5.96
C ALA A 7 -24.04 -0.44 -5.12
N ILE A 8 -23.40 -1.59 -5.20
CA ILE A 8 -21.95 -1.64 -5.00
C ILE A 8 -21.43 -1.11 -6.33
N ASP A 9 -21.10 0.17 -6.32
CA ASP A 9 -20.88 0.89 -7.54
C ASP A 9 -19.82 0.18 -8.37
N THR A 10 -20.25 -0.57 -9.37
CA THR A 10 -19.42 -0.99 -10.53
C THR A 10 -18.59 0.21 -11.01
N TRP A 11 -19.10 1.41 -10.75
CA TRP A 11 -18.46 2.68 -11.02
C TRP A 11 -17.22 2.89 -10.15
N ASP A 12 -17.27 2.64 -8.83
CA ASP A 12 -16.13 2.82 -7.93
C ASP A 12 -15.01 1.83 -8.22
N VAL A 13 -15.34 0.57 -8.52
CA VAL A 13 -14.36 -0.44 -8.93
C VAL A 13 -13.74 -0.08 -10.27
N THR A 14 -14.56 0.33 -11.23
CA THR A 14 -14.09 0.74 -12.56
C THR A 14 -13.24 2.00 -12.47
N ARG A 15 -13.66 2.98 -11.67
CA ARG A 15 -12.89 4.18 -11.41
C ARG A 15 -11.55 3.87 -10.75
N LEU A 16 -11.54 3.02 -9.73
CA LEU A 16 -10.32 2.60 -9.07
C LEU A 16 -9.36 1.90 -10.03
N ARG A 17 -9.84 1.00 -10.88
CA ARG A 17 -9.03 0.34 -11.92
C ARG A 17 -8.42 1.36 -12.89
N THR A 18 -9.18 2.36 -13.30
CA THR A 18 -8.71 3.43 -14.19
C THR A 18 -7.64 4.28 -13.51
N LEU A 19 -7.87 4.67 -12.24
CA LEU A 19 -6.90 5.45 -11.46
C LEU A 19 -5.59 4.69 -11.27
N LEU A 20 -5.66 3.38 -10.98
CA LEU A 20 -4.48 2.54 -10.83
C LEU A 20 -3.73 2.38 -12.15
N ALA A 21 -4.43 2.26 -13.28
CA ALA A 21 -3.79 2.22 -14.60
C ALA A 21 -3.03 3.53 -14.87
N ASN A 22 -3.67 4.68 -14.67
CA ASN A 22 -3.05 6.00 -14.88
C ASN A 22 -1.87 6.25 -13.94
N ALA A 23 -1.96 5.80 -12.67
CA ALA A 23 -0.87 5.93 -11.71
C ALA A 23 0.35 5.08 -12.06
N GLY A 24 0.15 3.97 -12.78
CA GLY A 24 1.22 3.07 -13.23
C GLY A 24 2.04 3.62 -14.41
N GLU A 25 1.52 4.56 -15.17
CA GLU A 25 2.21 5.16 -16.32
C GLU A 25 3.35 6.08 -15.88
N GLU A 26 4.54 5.93 -16.50
CA GLU A 26 5.77 6.58 -16.01
C GLU A 26 5.79 8.12 -16.18
N ASP A 27 5.10 8.64 -17.19
CA ASP A 27 5.18 10.06 -17.59
C ASP A 27 3.95 10.91 -17.26
N ALA A 28 2.94 10.36 -16.63
CA ALA A 28 1.74 11.14 -16.30
C ALA A 28 2.05 12.14 -15.18
N GLY A 29 2.05 13.42 -15.49
CA GLY A 29 2.05 14.49 -14.47
C GLY A 29 0.95 14.32 -13.44
N ASP A 30 -0.11 13.61 -13.83
CA ASP A 30 -1.27 13.28 -13.01
C ASP A 30 -1.16 11.92 -12.27
N ALA A 31 -0.09 11.13 -12.47
CA ALA A 31 0.06 9.82 -11.84
C ALA A 31 -0.04 9.88 -10.31
N PHE A 32 0.52 10.90 -9.69
CA PHE A 32 0.43 11.10 -8.24
C PHE A 32 -0.95 11.59 -7.79
N ALA A 33 -1.64 12.38 -8.61
CA ALA A 33 -3.01 12.79 -8.35
C ALA A 33 -3.95 11.60 -8.46
N ALA A 34 -3.80 10.77 -9.50
CA ALA A 34 -4.54 9.53 -9.67
C ALA A 34 -4.30 8.57 -8.50
N MET A 35 -3.06 8.46 -8.01
CA MET A 35 -2.75 7.61 -6.86
C MET A 35 -3.39 8.10 -5.57
N ARG A 36 -3.39 9.41 -5.30
CA ARG A 36 -4.08 9.98 -4.13
C ARG A 36 -5.59 9.74 -4.18
N GLU A 37 -6.20 9.91 -5.34
CA GLU A 37 -7.63 9.62 -5.53
C GLU A 37 -7.91 8.12 -5.33
N ALA A 38 -7.04 7.23 -5.84
CA ALA A 38 -7.14 5.80 -5.62
C ALA A 38 -7.04 5.43 -4.13
N ILE A 39 -6.13 6.05 -3.38
CA ILE A 39 -6.02 5.85 -1.92
C ILE A 39 -7.31 6.29 -1.22
N ALA A 40 -7.86 7.44 -1.58
CA ALA A 40 -9.09 7.97 -0.99
C ALA A 40 -10.30 7.08 -1.30
N LEU A 41 -10.40 6.60 -2.52
CA LEU A 41 -11.48 5.71 -2.96
C LEU A 41 -11.36 4.33 -2.31
N TYR A 42 -10.14 3.84 -2.14
CA TYR A 42 -9.84 2.56 -1.49
C TYR A 42 -9.52 2.71 0.01
N ALA A 43 -10.29 3.54 0.71
CA ALA A 43 -10.06 3.86 2.13
C ALA A 43 -10.38 2.71 3.09
N GLY A 44 -11.19 1.73 2.66
CA GLY A 44 -11.60 0.59 3.47
C GLY A 44 -11.75 -0.70 2.65
N PRO A 45 -12.00 -1.84 3.29
CA PRO A 45 -12.28 -3.08 2.58
C PRO A 45 -13.55 -2.92 1.76
N PHE A 46 -13.50 -3.31 0.49
CA PHE A 46 -14.64 -3.29 -0.40
C PHE A 46 -15.75 -4.22 0.10
N ALA A 47 -16.96 -3.68 0.31
CA ALA A 47 -18.15 -4.42 0.74
C ALA A 47 -17.89 -5.42 1.90
N PRO A 48 -17.40 -4.95 3.09
CA PRO A 48 -16.95 -5.83 4.16
C PRO A 48 -18.06 -6.74 4.71
N GLU A 49 -19.32 -6.36 4.54
CA GLU A 49 -20.49 -7.08 5.04
C GLU A 49 -21.02 -8.18 4.10
N ILE A 50 -20.40 -8.34 2.91
CA ILE A 50 -20.84 -9.33 1.93
C ILE A 50 -19.86 -10.51 1.93
N GLU A 51 -20.31 -11.68 2.37
CA GLU A 51 -19.51 -12.90 2.46
C GLU A 51 -19.52 -13.76 1.18
N ASP A 52 -20.07 -13.26 0.08
CA ASP A 52 -20.12 -13.99 -1.19
C ASP A 52 -18.70 -14.25 -1.75
N ALA A 53 -18.46 -15.46 -2.23
CA ALA A 53 -17.16 -15.88 -2.76
C ALA A 53 -16.63 -15.00 -3.91
N TRP A 54 -17.54 -14.48 -4.76
CA TRP A 54 -17.16 -13.58 -5.85
C TRP A 54 -16.70 -12.20 -5.33
N VAL A 55 -17.28 -11.70 -4.23
CA VAL A 55 -16.86 -10.45 -3.57
C VAL A 55 -15.50 -10.64 -2.93
N ALA A 56 -15.24 -11.78 -2.29
CA ALA A 56 -13.94 -12.11 -1.72
C ALA A 56 -12.84 -12.17 -2.79
N SER A 57 -13.17 -12.75 -3.96
CA SER A 57 -12.27 -12.78 -5.12
C SER A 57 -11.98 -11.37 -5.66
N LEU A 58 -13.00 -10.53 -5.77
CA LEU A 58 -12.86 -9.14 -6.22
C LEU A 58 -12.03 -8.30 -5.25
N ARG A 59 -12.23 -8.46 -3.93
CA ARG A 59 -11.40 -7.80 -2.91
C ARG A 59 -9.93 -8.14 -3.08
N ARG A 60 -9.62 -9.43 -3.27
CA ARG A 60 -8.24 -9.89 -3.47
C ARG A 60 -7.65 -9.31 -4.74
N GLU A 61 -8.37 -9.36 -5.86
CA GLU A 61 -7.93 -8.75 -7.13
C GLU A 61 -7.60 -7.26 -6.97
N ILE A 62 -8.48 -6.51 -6.30
CA ILE A 62 -8.29 -5.08 -6.07
C ILE A 62 -7.06 -4.83 -5.18
N ALA A 63 -6.92 -5.58 -4.09
CA ALA A 63 -5.78 -5.45 -3.18
C ALA A 63 -4.45 -5.75 -3.89
N GLU A 64 -4.39 -6.83 -4.67
CA GLU A 64 -3.21 -7.22 -5.45
C GLU A 64 -2.83 -6.16 -6.50
N ARG A 65 -3.82 -5.63 -7.23
CA ARG A 65 -3.59 -4.55 -8.20
C ARG A 65 -3.11 -3.28 -7.53
N PHE A 66 -3.74 -2.90 -6.42
CA PHE A 66 -3.33 -1.73 -5.65
C PHE A 66 -1.88 -1.87 -5.16
N ALA A 67 -1.52 -3.00 -4.55
CA ALA A 67 -0.17 -3.28 -4.09
C ALA A 67 0.85 -3.22 -5.24
N THR A 68 0.53 -3.82 -6.40
CA THR A 68 1.40 -3.80 -7.59
C THR A 68 1.72 -2.37 -8.02
N VAL A 69 0.71 -1.51 -8.14
CA VAL A 69 0.91 -0.10 -8.52
C VAL A 69 1.63 0.67 -7.41
N ALA A 70 1.30 0.39 -6.15
CA ALA A 70 1.95 1.01 -4.99
C ALA A 70 3.45 0.72 -4.95
N HIS A 71 3.86 -0.52 -5.25
CA HIS A 71 5.27 -0.92 -5.32
C HIS A 71 6.04 -0.17 -6.42
N ALA A 72 5.39 0.14 -7.54
CA ALA A 72 6.00 0.90 -8.64
C ALA A 72 6.06 2.41 -8.35
N VAL A 73 4.98 2.97 -7.81
CA VAL A 73 4.84 4.42 -7.58
C VAL A 73 5.55 4.88 -6.30
N GLY A 74 5.52 4.06 -5.25
CA GLY A 74 6.03 4.43 -3.92
C GLY A 74 7.47 4.94 -3.90
N PRO A 75 8.44 4.23 -4.49
CA PRO A 75 9.82 4.71 -4.56
C PRO A 75 9.97 6.04 -5.31
N ARG A 76 9.12 6.31 -6.29
CA ARG A 76 9.11 7.58 -7.05
C ARG A 76 8.64 8.73 -6.16
N LEU A 77 7.63 8.49 -5.30
CA LEU A 77 7.14 9.47 -4.32
C LEU A 77 8.25 9.87 -3.34
N VAL A 78 8.99 8.90 -2.80
CA VAL A 78 10.11 9.16 -1.88
C VAL A 78 11.19 9.99 -2.59
N ARG A 79 11.61 9.60 -3.81
CA ARG A 79 12.60 10.36 -4.59
C ARG A 79 12.19 11.79 -4.90
N ARG A 80 10.89 12.05 -5.01
CA ARG A 80 10.32 13.40 -5.23
C ARG A 80 9.95 14.12 -3.94
N ASN A 81 10.38 13.61 -2.80
CA ASN A 81 10.09 14.17 -1.48
C ASN A 81 8.59 14.29 -1.16
N ARG A 82 7.77 13.42 -1.81
CA ARG A 82 6.32 13.30 -1.56
C ARG A 82 6.06 12.31 -0.43
N LEU A 83 6.58 12.60 0.76
CA LEU A 83 6.68 11.63 1.85
C LEU A 83 5.33 11.29 2.46
N ASP A 84 4.39 12.25 2.53
CA ASP A 84 3.04 12.00 3.04
C ASP A 84 2.25 11.06 2.13
N ASP A 85 2.36 11.25 0.82
CA ASP A 85 1.74 10.38 -0.16
C ASP A 85 2.35 8.96 -0.11
N ALA A 86 3.67 8.86 0.06
CA ALA A 86 4.37 7.57 0.19
C ALA A 86 3.94 6.82 1.46
N LEU A 87 3.79 7.53 2.58
CA LEU A 87 3.31 6.94 3.83
C LEU A 87 1.86 6.47 3.70
N ALA A 88 0.96 7.31 3.18
CA ALA A 88 -0.44 6.94 2.98
C ALA A 88 -0.58 5.70 2.08
N LEU A 89 0.24 5.62 1.04
CA LEU A 89 0.29 4.50 0.12
C LEU A 89 0.75 3.21 0.80
N ALA A 90 1.86 3.27 1.53
CA ALA A 90 2.39 2.14 2.27
C ALA A 90 1.40 1.64 3.35
N ASP A 91 0.82 2.57 4.11
CA ASP A 91 -0.16 2.23 5.16
C ASP A 91 -1.42 1.60 4.58
N ARG A 92 -1.82 1.98 3.36
CA ARG A 92 -2.97 1.37 2.70
C ARG A 92 -2.69 -0.08 2.32
N VAL A 93 -1.51 -0.38 1.75
CA VAL A 93 -1.11 -1.75 1.41
C VAL A 93 -0.99 -2.60 2.67
N LEU A 94 -0.33 -2.10 3.72
CA LEU A 94 -0.10 -2.83 4.96
C LEU A 94 -1.38 -3.11 5.76
N ARG A 95 -2.47 -2.40 5.50
CA ARG A 95 -3.79 -2.74 6.08
C ARG A 95 -4.38 -4.01 5.47
N ASP A 96 -4.12 -4.27 4.19
CA ASP A 96 -4.59 -5.48 3.52
C ASP A 96 -3.62 -6.65 3.73
N ASP A 97 -2.32 -6.37 3.68
CA ASP A 97 -1.25 -7.34 3.89
C ASP A 97 -0.17 -6.77 4.82
N PRO A 98 -0.26 -7.02 6.13
CA PRO A 98 0.74 -6.55 7.10
C PRO A 98 2.14 -7.11 6.88
N ALA A 99 2.28 -8.21 6.13
CA ALA A 99 3.55 -8.87 5.81
C ALA A 99 4.14 -8.42 4.46
N ASP A 100 3.53 -7.44 3.78
CA ASP A 100 4.09 -6.88 2.54
C ASP A 100 5.41 -6.13 2.82
N GLU A 101 6.51 -6.79 2.55
CA GLU A 101 7.86 -6.26 2.81
C GLU A 101 8.20 -5.01 2.00
N ARG A 102 7.67 -4.89 0.78
CA ARG A 102 7.91 -3.72 -0.07
C ARG A 102 7.20 -2.48 0.47
N ALA A 103 5.98 -2.65 0.94
CA ALA A 103 5.23 -1.58 1.59
C ALA A 103 5.86 -1.21 2.93
N ALA A 104 6.33 -2.18 3.73
CA ALA A 104 7.07 -1.93 4.96
C ALA A 104 8.37 -1.14 4.69
N ALA A 105 9.15 -1.55 3.68
CA ALA A 105 10.36 -0.83 3.28
C ALA A 105 10.05 0.58 2.77
N LEU A 106 8.98 0.77 2.01
CA LEU A 106 8.53 2.08 1.55
C LEU A 106 8.20 3.00 2.74
N ARG A 107 7.42 2.51 3.71
CA ARG A 107 7.08 3.24 4.95
C ARG A 107 8.33 3.64 5.72
N MET A 108 9.25 2.72 5.93
CA MET A 108 10.51 3.00 6.61
C MET A 108 11.37 4.05 5.88
N ARG A 109 11.49 3.95 4.55
CA ARG A 109 12.24 4.93 3.74
C ARG A 109 11.63 6.32 3.81
N ALA A 110 10.31 6.44 3.74
CA ALA A 110 9.62 7.72 3.84
C ALA A 110 9.81 8.35 5.24
N GLN A 111 9.73 7.55 6.31
CA GLN A 111 9.99 7.99 7.68
C GLN A 111 11.44 8.45 7.88
N LEU A 112 12.41 7.70 7.35
CA LEU A 112 13.82 8.08 7.38
C LEU A 112 14.09 9.37 6.60
N ALA A 113 13.52 9.51 5.41
CA ALA A 113 13.65 10.74 4.62
C ALA A 113 13.05 11.96 5.34
N ARG A 114 12.05 11.74 6.21
CA ARG A 114 11.46 12.76 7.09
C ARG A 114 12.32 13.04 8.34
N GLY A 115 13.32 12.22 8.61
CA GLY A 115 14.13 12.28 9.83
C GLY A 115 13.49 11.57 11.03
N ASP A 116 12.38 10.87 10.86
CA ASP A 116 11.70 10.15 11.94
C ASP A 116 12.21 8.71 12.07
N ARG A 117 13.42 8.61 12.64
CA ARG A 117 14.06 7.32 12.91
C ARG A 117 13.24 6.44 13.86
N SER A 118 12.57 7.06 14.83
CA SER A 118 11.77 6.32 15.82
C SER A 118 10.56 5.65 15.16
N ALA A 119 9.88 6.36 14.25
CA ALA A 119 8.80 5.77 13.46
C ALA A 119 9.31 4.62 12.58
N ALA A 120 10.47 4.79 11.92
CA ALA A 120 11.05 3.75 11.10
C ALA A 120 11.42 2.48 11.90
N LEU A 121 11.90 2.62 13.14
CA LEU A 121 12.15 1.48 14.02
C LEU A 121 10.84 0.77 14.44
N ARG A 122 9.78 1.52 14.71
CA ARG A 122 8.45 0.91 14.98
C ARG A 122 7.95 0.15 13.75
N SER A 123 8.06 0.75 12.57
CA SER A 123 7.66 0.10 11.31
C SER A 123 8.43 -1.18 11.03
N TRP A 124 9.71 -1.23 11.39
CA TRP A 124 10.50 -2.46 11.36
C TRP A 124 9.95 -3.52 12.30
N ALA A 125 9.66 -3.16 13.57
CA ALA A 125 9.12 -4.09 14.55
C ALA A 125 7.76 -4.65 14.13
N ASP A 126 6.88 -3.80 13.56
CA ASP A 126 5.58 -4.22 13.00
C ASP A 126 5.75 -5.25 11.88
N ALA A 127 6.65 -4.97 10.91
CA ALA A 127 6.92 -5.88 9.80
C ALA A 127 7.52 -7.22 10.27
N GLN A 128 8.46 -7.16 11.23
CA GLN A 128 9.04 -8.36 11.83
C GLN A 128 7.98 -9.22 12.54
N GLY A 129 7.06 -8.60 13.26
CA GLY A 129 5.95 -9.28 13.92
C GLY A 129 5.04 -9.96 12.91
N ALA A 130 4.59 -9.24 11.86
CA ALA A 130 3.71 -9.77 10.83
C ALA A 130 4.33 -10.94 10.06
N LEU A 131 5.62 -10.84 9.69
CA LEU A 131 6.35 -11.92 9.04
C LEU A 131 6.50 -13.13 9.99
N GLY A 132 6.83 -12.88 11.26
CA GLY A 132 6.98 -13.93 12.28
C GLY A 132 5.70 -14.72 12.52
N GLU A 133 4.52 -14.09 12.46
CA GLU A 133 3.22 -14.78 12.53
C GLU A 133 3.01 -15.77 11.38
N LEU A 134 3.65 -15.53 10.24
CA LEU A 134 3.64 -16.42 9.06
C LEU A 134 4.81 -17.42 9.05
N GLY A 135 5.69 -17.37 10.06
CA GLY A 135 6.91 -18.20 10.11
C GLY A 135 7.97 -17.78 9.08
N LEU A 136 7.93 -16.52 8.62
CA LEU A 136 8.83 -15.97 7.63
C LEU A 136 9.89 -15.08 8.27
N GLU A 137 11.09 -15.07 7.68
CA GLU A 137 12.16 -14.14 8.02
C GLU A 137 12.15 -12.94 7.06
N PRO A 138 12.51 -11.74 7.54
CA PRO A 138 12.61 -10.57 6.67
C PRO A 138 13.59 -10.77 5.52
N GLY A 139 13.16 -10.42 4.31
CA GLY A 139 13.98 -10.48 3.11
C GLY A 139 15.17 -9.51 3.16
N PRO A 140 16.14 -9.68 2.25
CA PRO A 140 17.43 -8.99 2.32
C PRO A 140 17.31 -7.46 2.24
N GLU A 141 16.38 -6.93 1.48
CA GLU A 141 16.16 -5.49 1.34
C GLU A 141 15.66 -4.85 2.66
N LEU A 142 14.68 -5.48 3.27
CA LEU A 142 14.10 -5.00 4.52
C LEU A 142 15.08 -5.16 5.69
N ALA A 143 15.82 -6.28 5.74
CA ALA A 143 16.87 -6.52 6.73
C ALA A 143 18.01 -5.53 6.62
N GLU A 144 18.45 -5.18 5.40
CA GLU A 144 19.50 -4.18 5.17
C GLU A 144 19.06 -2.79 5.63
N LEU A 145 17.82 -2.41 5.34
CA LEU A 145 17.25 -1.14 5.78
C LEU A 145 17.20 -1.06 7.32
N ALA A 146 16.82 -2.14 7.98
CA ALA A 146 16.83 -2.25 9.44
C ALA A 146 18.26 -2.17 10.02
N ARG A 147 19.23 -2.77 9.36
CA ARG A 147 20.63 -2.69 9.77
C ARG A 147 21.13 -1.24 9.71
N ARG A 148 20.89 -0.52 8.63
CA ARG A 148 21.24 0.91 8.50
C ARG A 148 20.55 1.76 9.57
N LEU A 149 19.31 1.45 9.87
CA LEU A 149 18.59 2.08 10.98
C LEU A 149 19.33 1.93 12.31
N ARG A 150 19.91 0.78 12.61
CA ARG A 150 20.59 0.53 13.88
C ARG A 150 21.98 1.17 13.94
N THR A 151 22.70 1.22 12.83
CA THR A 151 24.07 1.76 12.78
C THR A 151 24.14 3.28 12.65
N GLY A 152 23.02 3.94 12.32
CA GLY A 152 23.00 5.41 12.22
C GLY A 152 23.66 5.98 10.97
N THR A 153 23.91 5.13 9.96
CA THR A 153 24.51 5.51 8.67
C THR A 153 23.45 5.60 7.59
#